data_76c5ee705e0b6686f948892e0df35107
#
_entry.id   76c5ee705e0b6686f948892e0df35107
#
_cell.length_a   1.000
_cell.length_b   1.000
_cell.length_c   1.000
_cell.angle_alpha   90.00
_cell.angle_beta   90.00
_cell.angle_gamma   90.00
#
_symmetry.space_group_name_H-M   'P 1'
#
loop_
_entity.id
_entity.type
_entity.pdbx_description
1 polymer ?
#
loop_
_entity_poly.entity_id
_entity_poly.type
_entity_poly.pdbx_seq_one_letter_code
_entity_poly.pdbx_strand_id
1 'polypeptide(L)'
;YPLFRAVLRKGLFWFYLERRDIPAVVKEEAGAPCSGLYIPDKKTLLFRVSYYKNRINFEVFHALTDGTGAMHFLMELVKDYLQEAHPEKELPELFPDENITGRDMEEDSFSQYYSSDAPRKRESKKPAFQLKGEKLRQEDMSITEVCIPVKEIHARAKAAGVSITV
;
A
#
# COMPACT_ATOMS: atom_id res chain seq x y z
N TYR A 1 -5.13 12.81 4.75
CA TYR A 1 -5.16 11.33 5.00
C TYR A 1 -5.22 11.07 6.52
N PRO A 2 -6.41 11.11 7.14
CA PRO A 2 -6.55 10.97 8.59
C PRO A 2 -6.09 9.61 9.13
N LEU A 3 -6.31 8.52 8.39
CA LEU A 3 -5.90 7.17 8.79
C LEU A 3 -4.37 7.04 8.94
N PHE A 4 -3.60 7.81 8.18
CA PHE A 4 -2.13 7.79 8.30
C PHE A 4 -1.62 8.39 9.61
N ARG A 5 -2.49 9.01 10.40
CA ARG A 5 -2.18 9.45 11.78
C ARG A 5 -2.55 8.40 12.83
N ALA A 6 -2.84 7.17 12.42
CA ALA A 6 -3.23 6.11 13.33
C ALA A 6 -2.04 5.25 13.74
N VAL A 7 -2.11 4.75 14.97
CA VAL A 7 -1.21 3.74 15.51
C VAL A 7 -2.03 2.49 15.86
N LEU A 8 -1.43 1.31 15.75
CA LEU A 8 -2.08 0.07 16.11
C LEU A 8 -1.98 -0.15 17.62
N ARG A 9 -3.11 -0.41 18.23
CA ARG A 9 -3.22 -0.69 19.66
C ARG A 9 -3.79 -2.09 19.89
N LYS A 10 -3.20 -2.79 20.83
CA LYS A 10 -3.72 -4.07 21.29
C LYS A 10 -4.80 -3.82 22.35
N GLY A 11 -6.02 -4.24 22.07
CA GLY A 11 -7.10 -4.34 23.04
C GLY A 11 -7.05 -5.67 23.79
N LEU A 12 -8.10 -5.97 24.54
CA LEU A 12 -8.18 -7.21 25.34
C LEU A 12 -8.30 -8.45 24.43
N PHE A 13 -9.09 -8.36 23.35
CA PHE A 13 -9.38 -9.48 22.44
C PHE A 13 -9.12 -9.15 20.97
N TRP A 14 -8.87 -7.87 20.61
CA TRP A 14 -8.68 -7.41 19.25
C TRP A 14 -7.67 -6.28 19.16
N PHE A 15 -7.25 -5.95 17.98
CA PHE A 15 -6.48 -4.74 17.69
C PHE A 15 -7.42 -3.65 17.19
N TYR A 16 -7.06 -2.37 17.43
CA TYR A 16 -7.76 -1.21 16.92
C TYR A 16 -6.78 -0.12 16.53
N LEU A 17 -7.22 0.73 15.61
CA LEU A 17 -6.47 1.91 15.19
C LEU A 17 -6.85 3.09 16.09
N GLU A 18 -5.86 3.71 16.69
CA GLU A 18 -6.02 4.90 17.54
C GLU A 18 -5.36 6.09 16.85
N ARG A 19 -6.14 7.16 16.63
CA ARG A 19 -5.59 8.39 16.09
C ARG A 19 -4.60 9.01 17.07
N ARG A 20 -3.42 9.37 16.57
CA ARG A 20 -2.36 10.04 17.32
C ARG A 20 -1.70 11.12 16.49
N ASP A 21 -1.35 12.22 17.13
CA ASP A 21 -0.63 13.32 16.50
C ASP A 21 0.88 13.12 16.67
N ILE A 22 1.40 12.13 15.94
CA ILE A 22 2.82 11.79 15.92
C ILE A 22 3.39 12.35 14.62
N PRO A 23 4.45 13.17 14.66
CA PRO A 23 5.07 13.68 13.45
C PRO A 23 5.71 12.54 12.64
N ALA A 24 5.45 12.53 11.35
CA ALA A 24 6.17 11.66 10.42
C ALA A 24 7.60 12.20 10.26
N VAL A 25 8.56 11.30 10.37
CA VAL A 25 9.99 11.65 10.22
C VAL A 25 10.53 10.95 8.99
N VAL A 26 10.96 11.75 8.01
CA VAL A 26 11.64 11.25 6.82
C VAL A 26 13.13 11.07 7.15
N LYS A 27 13.67 9.90 6.82
CA LYS A 27 15.08 9.54 7.08
C LYS A 27 15.73 8.92 5.86
N GLU A 28 17.04 8.94 5.84
CA GLU A 28 17.79 8.12 4.89
C GLU A 28 17.52 6.62 5.15
N GLU A 29 17.46 5.84 4.09
CA GLU A 29 17.24 4.39 4.16
C GLU A 29 18.41 3.74 4.94
N ALA A 30 18.08 3.02 6.00
CA ALA A 30 19.08 2.44 6.91
C ALA A 30 18.79 0.97 7.23
N GLY A 31 18.04 0.26 6.43
CA GLY A 31 17.67 -1.12 6.71
C GLY A 31 17.12 -1.87 5.52
N ALA A 32 16.86 -3.16 5.72
CA ALA A 32 16.22 -3.99 4.71
C ALA A 32 14.80 -3.47 4.41
N PRO A 33 14.37 -3.51 3.15
CA PRO A 33 12.99 -3.17 2.77
C PRO A 33 12.00 -4.11 3.47
N CYS A 34 10.78 -3.62 3.64
CA CYS A 34 9.68 -4.34 4.31
C CYS A 34 10.01 -4.79 5.75
N SER A 35 10.88 -4.06 6.44
CA SER A 35 11.10 -4.27 7.87
C SER A 35 9.83 -3.94 8.66
N GLY A 36 9.61 -4.61 9.80
CA GLY A 36 8.41 -4.43 10.61
C GLY A 36 8.16 -2.98 11.01
N LEU A 37 6.99 -2.45 10.68
CA LEU A 37 6.54 -1.11 11.07
C LEU A 37 5.81 -1.13 12.42
N TYR A 38 5.12 -2.21 12.72
CA TYR A 38 4.46 -2.40 14.00
C TYR A 38 5.46 -2.98 15.01
N ILE A 39 5.67 -2.26 16.10
CA ILE A 39 6.48 -2.72 17.24
C ILE A 39 5.54 -2.80 18.43
N PRO A 40 5.33 -3.99 19.04
CA PRO A 40 4.51 -4.14 20.23
C PRO A 40 4.88 -3.10 21.30
N ASP A 41 3.86 -2.56 21.95
CA ASP A 41 3.97 -1.57 23.04
C ASP A 41 4.59 -0.21 22.68
N LYS A 42 5.03 -0.01 21.44
CA LYS A 42 5.45 1.29 20.94
C LYS A 42 4.34 1.98 20.14
N LYS A 43 4.23 3.29 20.32
CA LYS A 43 3.33 4.14 19.55
C LYS A 43 4.06 4.63 18.31
N THR A 44 4.14 3.77 17.29
CA THR A 44 4.77 4.10 16.01
C THR A 44 3.71 4.28 14.94
N LEU A 45 3.94 5.20 14.00
CA LEU A 45 3.14 5.28 12.80
C LEU A 45 3.26 3.97 12.01
N LEU A 46 2.19 3.62 11.31
CA LEU A 46 2.10 2.38 10.52
C LEU A 46 2.60 2.57 9.09
N PHE A 47 3.34 3.63 8.85
CA PHE A 47 4.01 3.88 7.60
C PHE A 47 5.38 4.52 7.86
N ARG A 48 6.23 4.47 6.85
CA ARG A 48 7.56 5.09 6.84
C ARG A 48 7.82 5.69 5.47
N VAL A 49 8.38 6.89 5.47
CA VAL A 49 8.97 7.50 4.28
C VAL A 49 10.48 7.58 4.51
N SER A 50 11.23 7.07 3.57
CA SER A 50 12.69 7.19 3.57
C SER A 50 13.20 7.55 2.18
N TYR A 51 14.45 7.96 2.09
CA TYR A 51 15.07 8.27 0.82
C TYR A 51 16.44 7.59 0.69
N TYR A 52 16.81 7.30 -0.54
CA TYR A 52 18.16 6.88 -0.88
C TYR A 52 18.53 7.47 -2.23
N LYS A 53 19.54 8.36 -2.25
CA LYS A 53 19.91 9.13 -3.46
C LYS A 53 18.67 9.83 -4.06
N ASN A 54 18.27 9.43 -5.27
CA ASN A 54 17.15 10.02 -6.02
C ASN A 54 15.86 9.20 -5.88
N ARG A 55 15.78 8.30 -4.92
CA ARG A 55 14.62 7.44 -4.69
C ARG A 55 13.92 7.80 -3.41
N ILE A 56 12.62 7.96 -3.46
CA ILE A 56 11.73 8.04 -2.30
C ILE A 56 11.17 6.63 -2.08
N ASN A 57 11.32 6.12 -0.87
CA ASN A 57 10.73 4.85 -0.46
C ASN A 57 9.56 5.12 0.46
N PHE A 58 8.46 4.46 0.19
CA PHE A 58 7.26 4.47 1.01
C PHE A 58 6.91 3.05 1.42
N GLU A 59 6.84 2.83 2.70
CA GLU A 59 6.44 1.56 3.30
C GLU A 59 5.20 1.78 4.16
N VAL A 60 4.22 0.92 4.02
CA VAL A 60 2.96 1.01 4.77
C VAL A 60 2.52 -0.35 5.28
N PHE A 61 2.04 -0.40 6.51
CA PHE A 61 1.46 -1.61 7.09
C PHE A 61 0.05 -1.80 6.52
N HIS A 62 -0.22 -2.96 5.96
CA HIS A 62 -1.42 -3.23 5.17
C HIS A 62 -2.75 -3.11 5.95
N ALA A 63 -2.69 -3.12 7.29
CA ALA A 63 -3.88 -2.83 8.11
C ALA A 63 -4.32 -1.35 8.07
N LEU A 64 -3.45 -0.45 7.58
CA LEU A 64 -3.75 0.97 7.47
C LEU A 64 -4.54 1.30 6.19
N THR A 65 -4.15 0.68 5.09
CA THR A 65 -4.75 0.90 3.76
C THR A 65 -4.39 -0.23 2.82
N ASP A 66 -5.13 -0.34 1.72
CA ASP A 66 -4.80 -1.23 0.60
C ASP A 66 -3.76 -0.61 -0.35
N GLY A 67 -3.45 -1.32 -1.44
CA GLY A 67 -2.48 -0.84 -2.43
C GLY A 67 -2.93 0.43 -3.15
N THR A 68 -4.23 0.61 -3.40
CA THR A 68 -4.79 1.79 -4.06
C THR A 68 -4.64 3.02 -3.16
N GLY A 69 -5.09 2.93 -1.91
CA GLY A 69 -4.95 4.03 -0.96
C GLY A 69 -3.50 4.37 -0.64
N ALA A 70 -2.60 3.37 -0.61
CA ALA A 70 -1.17 3.61 -0.47
C ALA A 70 -0.58 4.37 -1.66
N MET A 71 -1.01 4.03 -2.88
CA MET A 71 -0.57 4.72 -4.10
C MET A 71 -1.07 6.16 -4.15
N HIS A 72 -2.33 6.42 -3.78
CA HIS A 72 -2.88 7.78 -3.70
C HIS A 72 -2.06 8.65 -2.73
N PHE A 73 -1.78 8.12 -1.55
CA PHE A 73 -0.93 8.84 -0.57
C PHE A 73 0.47 9.12 -1.12
N LEU A 74 1.10 8.15 -1.77
CA LEU A 74 2.43 8.32 -2.35
C LEU A 74 2.44 9.38 -3.47
N MET A 75 1.43 9.39 -4.33
CA MET A 75 1.32 10.35 -5.42
C MET A 75 1.13 11.77 -4.89
N GLU A 76 0.29 11.98 -3.87
CA GLU A 76 0.15 13.28 -3.22
C GLU A 76 1.46 13.71 -2.57
N LEU A 77 2.14 12.82 -1.85
CA LEU A 77 3.45 13.11 -1.25
C LEU A 77 4.48 13.56 -2.30
N VAL A 78 4.52 12.88 -3.44
CA VAL A 78 5.44 13.23 -4.54
C VAL A 78 5.05 14.55 -5.18
N LYS A 79 3.75 14.81 -5.36
CA LYS A 79 3.25 16.08 -5.86
C LYS A 79 3.63 17.25 -4.95
N ASP A 80 3.41 17.12 -3.64
CA ASP A 80 3.77 18.14 -2.66
C ASP A 80 5.28 18.41 -2.69
N TYR A 81 6.09 17.34 -2.74
CA TYR A 81 7.54 17.45 -2.87
C TYR A 81 7.94 18.20 -4.15
N LEU A 82 7.35 17.86 -5.29
CA LEU A 82 7.65 18.51 -6.57
C LEU A 82 7.19 19.98 -6.58
N GLN A 83 6.06 20.29 -5.96
CA GLN A 83 5.56 21.65 -5.85
C GLN A 83 6.48 22.52 -4.97
N GLU A 84 7.02 21.95 -3.91
CA GLU A 84 7.98 22.64 -3.03
C GLU A 84 9.35 22.82 -3.73
N ALA A 85 9.80 21.78 -4.44
CA ALA A 85 11.09 21.82 -5.15
C ALA A 85 11.05 22.69 -6.43
N HIS A 86 9.87 22.84 -7.04
CA HIS A 86 9.65 23.54 -8.30
C HIS A 86 8.40 24.42 -8.25
N PRO A 87 8.37 25.46 -7.40
CA PRO A 87 7.19 26.29 -7.19
C PRO A 87 6.75 27.05 -8.44
N GLU A 88 7.64 27.20 -9.43
CA GLU A 88 7.37 27.84 -10.71
C GLU A 88 6.60 26.95 -11.70
N LYS A 89 6.46 25.66 -11.42
CA LYS A 89 5.79 24.70 -12.32
C LYS A 89 4.37 24.43 -11.87
N GLU A 90 3.46 24.49 -12.81
CA GLU A 90 2.11 24.00 -12.61
C GLU A 90 2.09 22.47 -12.76
N LEU A 91 1.66 21.78 -11.70
CA LEU A 91 1.54 20.33 -11.72
C LEU A 91 0.11 19.92 -12.06
N PRO A 92 -0.06 18.77 -12.75
CA PRO A 92 -1.39 18.27 -13.08
C PRO A 92 -2.17 17.91 -11.82
N GLU A 93 -3.50 18.00 -11.91
CA GLU A 93 -4.39 17.47 -10.89
C GLU A 93 -4.25 15.95 -10.82
N LEU A 94 -4.15 15.43 -9.60
CA LEU A 94 -4.13 13.99 -9.38
C LEU A 94 -5.58 13.46 -9.28
N PHE A 95 -5.82 12.33 -9.89
CA PHE A 95 -7.09 11.60 -9.83
C PHE A 95 -8.32 12.44 -10.24
N PRO A 96 -8.29 13.16 -11.40
CA PRO A 96 -9.36 14.07 -11.79
C PRO A 96 -10.70 13.35 -11.99
N ASP A 97 -10.69 12.07 -12.29
CA ASP A 97 -11.88 11.25 -12.56
C ASP A 97 -12.38 10.49 -11.31
N GLU A 98 -11.71 10.61 -10.17
CA GLU A 98 -12.05 9.90 -8.95
C GLU A 98 -12.82 10.79 -7.98
N ASN A 99 -14.08 10.47 -7.72
CA ASN A 99 -14.89 11.10 -6.69
C ASN A 99 -14.58 10.52 -5.30
N ILE A 100 -13.34 10.63 -4.86
CA ILE A 100 -12.93 10.16 -3.54
C ILE A 100 -13.39 11.18 -2.50
N THR A 101 -14.30 10.75 -1.63
CA THR A 101 -14.76 11.58 -0.51
C THR A 101 -13.88 11.38 0.72
N GLY A 102 -13.88 12.33 1.65
CA GLY A 102 -13.22 12.15 2.94
C GLY A 102 -13.73 10.93 3.70
N ARG A 103 -14.99 10.54 3.47
CA ARG A 103 -15.62 9.38 4.03
C ARG A 103 -15.01 8.08 3.47
N ASP A 104 -14.78 8.01 2.18
CA ASP A 104 -14.15 6.85 1.53
C ASP A 104 -12.73 6.59 2.04
N MET A 105 -12.05 7.65 2.51
CA MET A 105 -10.71 7.57 3.08
C MET A 105 -10.67 7.16 4.56
N GLU A 106 -11.79 7.19 5.27
CA GLU A 106 -11.85 6.96 6.72
C GLU A 106 -12.68 5.75 7.13
N GLU A 107 -13.64 5.34 6.31
CA GLU A 107 -14.58 4.27 6.66
C GLU A 107 -14.13 2.88 6.16
N ASP A 108 -14.43 1.88 6.97
CA ASP A 108 -14.35 0.49 6.55
C ASP A 108 -15.55 0.15 5.66
N SER A 109 -15.31 -0.03 4.38
CA SER A 109 -16.32 -0.36 3.39
C SER A 109 -16.94 -1.76 3.60
N PHE A 110 -16.35 -2.63 4.41
CA PHE A 110 -16.86 -3.96 4.65
C PHE A 110 -18.28 -3.93 5.21
N SER A 111 -18.53 -3.10 6.23
CA SER A 111 -19.85 -2.98 6.86
C SER A 111 -20.90 -2.42 5.91
N GLN A 112 -20.51 -1.62 4.93
CA GLN A 112 -21.39 -1.01 3.95
C GLN A 112 -21.83 -2.00 2.85
N TYR A 113 -20.92 -2.89 2.42
CA TYR A 113 -21.16 -3.81 1.30
C TYR A 113 -21.38 -5.26 1.74
N TYR A 114 -21.17 -5.58 3.00
CA TYR A 114 -21.41 -6.91 3.52
C TYR A 114 -22.91 -7.18 3.69
N SER A 115 -23.37 -8.28 3.10
CA SER A 115 -24.70 -8.82 3.34
C SER A 115 -24.60 -10.28 3.78
N SER A 116 -25.21 -10.60 4.93
CA SER A 116 -25.32 -11.99 5.41
C SER A 116 -26.15 -12.86 4.50
N ASP A 117 -27.06 -12.25 3.71
CA ASP A 117 -28.01 -12.91 2.82
C ASP A 117 -27.46 -13.16 1.42
N ALA A 118 -26.27 -12.65 1.12
CA ALA A 118 -25.61 -12.90 -0.15
C ALA A 118 -25.34 -14.41 -0.30
N PRO A 119 -25.79 -15.06 -1.39
CA PRO A 119 -25.53 -16.47 -1.61
C PRO A 119 -24.03 -16.72 -1.62
N ARG A 120 -23.54 -17.48 -0.64
CA ARG A 120 -22.15 -17.91 -0.60
C ARG A 120 -21.88 -18.94 -1.69
N LYS A 121 -21.74 -18.50 -2.94
CA LYS A 121 -21.17 -19.33 -3.99
C LYS A 121 -19.72 -19.61 -3.62
N ARG A 122 -19.50 -20.73 -2.94
CA ARG A 122 -18.17 -21.33 -2.85
C ARG A 122 -17.83 -21.93 -4.21
N GLU A 123 -17.41 -21.12 -5.14
CA GLU A 123 -16.67 -21.65 -6.27
C GLU A 123 -15.36 -22.19 -5.72
N SER A 124 -15.14 -23.49 -5.90
CA SER A 124 -13.85 -24.12 -5.61
C SER A 124 -12.80 -23.56 -6.57
N LYS A 125 -12.22 -22.43 -6.20
CA LYS A 125 -11.12 -21.85 -6.98
C LYS A 125 -9.92 -22.78 -6.85
N LYS A 126 -9.33 -23.13 -7.97
CA LYS A 126 -8.05 -23.83 -7.97
C LYS A 126 -7.03 -23.00 -7.18
N PRO A 127 -6.20 -23.62 -6.33
CA PRO A 127 -5.17 -22.88 -5.62
C PRO A 127 -4.21 -22.22 -6.62
N ALA A 128 -3.76 -21.01 -6.32
CA ALA A 128 -2.75 -20.35 -7.12
C ALA A 128 -1.47 -21.19 -7.20
N PHE A 129 -0.74 -21.06 -8.29
CA PHE A 129 0.53 -21.75 -8.45
C PHE A 129 1.49 -21.30 -7.33
N GLN A 130 2.08 -22.29 -6.65
CA GLN A 130 3.05 -22.05 -5.58
C GLN A 130 4.46 -22.31 -6.10
N LEU A 131 5.31 -21.30 -6.05
CA LEU A 131 6.74 -21.47 -6.30
C LEU A 131 7.34 -22.39 -5.22
N LYS A 132 8.07 -23.38 -5.66
CA LYS A 132 8.83 -24.26 -4.77
C LYS A 132 10.27 -23.74 -4.66
N GLY A 133 10.85 -23.82 -3.47
CA GLY A 133 12.22 -23.38 -3.21
C GLY A 133 12.49 -23.26 -1.72
N GLU A 134 13.71 -22.92 -1.38
CA GLU A 134 14.08 -22.57 -0.02
C GLU A 134 13.44 -21.24 0.37
N LYS A 135 12.89 -21.20 1.59
CA LYS A 135 12.36 -19.96 2.16
C LYS A 135 13.50 -19.22 2.83
N LEU A 136 13.73 -18.01 2.38
CA LEU A 136 14.64 -17.09 3.06
C LEU A 136 14.03 -16.62 4.39
N ARG A 137 14.90 -16.24 5.32
CA ARG A 137 14.47 -15.53 6.53
C ARG A 137 14.05 -14.12 6.15
N GLN A 138 13.24 -13.49 6.99
CA GLN A 138 12.73 -12.14 6.71
C GLN A 138 13.85 -11.09 6.58
N GLU A 139 14.93 -11.27 7.32
CA GLU A 139 16.12 -10.42 7.25
C GLU A 139 16.95 -10.62 5.98
N ASP A 140 16.77 -11.73 5.28
CA ASP A 140 17.46 -12.08 4.03
C ASP A 140 16.63 -11.71 2.80
N MET A 141 15.57 -10.90 2.94
CA MET A 141 14.71 -10.49 1.84
C MET A 141 15.49 -9.68 0.80
N SER A 142 15.26 -10.01 -0.47
CA SER A 142 15.76 -9.25 -1.61
C SER A 142 14.64 -8.81 -2.53
N ILE A 143 14.85 -7.70 -3.24
CA ILE A 143 13.93 -7.20 -4.26
C ILE A 143 14.56 -7.48 -5.61
N THR A 144 13.79 -8.14 -6.49
CA THR A 144 14.17 -8.34 -7.90
C THR A 144 13.29 -7.44 -8.75
N GLU A 145 13.92 -6.54 -9.50
CA GLU A 145 13.25 -5.67 -10.45
C GLU A 145 13.41 -6.24 -11.86
N VAL A 146 12.31 -6.32 -12.60
CA VAL A 146 12.29 -6.79 -13.99
C VAL A 146 11.45 -5.83 -14.83
N CYS A 147 12.03 -5.36 -15.92
CA CYS A 147 11.31 -4.58 -16.92
C CYS A 147 10.81 -5.50 -18.03
N ILE A 148 9.50 -5.55 -18.23
CA ILE A 148 8.87 -6.37 -19.26
C ILE A 148 8.11 -5.47 -20.24
N PRO A 149 8.29 -5.64 -21.56
CA PRO A 149 7.56 -4.88 -22.56
C PRO A 149 6.05 -5.16 -22.48
N VAL A 150 5.26 -4.13 -22.15
CA VAL A 150 3.81 -4.24 -21.93
C VAL A 150 3.09 -4.84 -23.15
N LYS A 151 3.48 -4.43 -24.37
CA LYS A 151 2.86 -4.93 -25.62
C LYS A 151 3.00 -6.44 -25.78
N GLU A 152 4.16 -6.99 -25.43
CA GLU A 152 4.41 -8.44 -25.55
C GLU A 152 3.61 -9.22 -24.52
N ILE A 153 3.59 -8.78 -23.27
CA ILE A 153 2.80 -9.42 -22.21
C ILE A 153 1.31 -9.36 -22.51
N HIS A 154 0.82 -8.20 -22.96
CA HIS A 154 -0.59 -8.05 -23.36
C HIS A 154 -0.98 -9.00 -24.50
N ALA A 155 -0.13 -9.12 -25.52
CA ALA A 155 -0.38 -10.04 -26.64
C ALA A 155 -0.41 -11.51 -26.17
N ARG A 156 0.49 -11.91 -25.28
CA ARG A 156 0.53 -13.27 -24.70
C ARG A 156 -0.68 -13.56 -23.82
N ALA A 157 -1.06 -12.62 -22.95
CA ALA A 157 -2.24 -12.76 -22.10
C ALA A 157 -3.51 -12.91 -22.95
N LYS A 158 -3.68 -12.06 -23.97
CA LYS A 158 -4.80 -12.14 -24.91
C LYS A 158 -4.83 -13.48 -25.66
N ALA A 159 -3.69 -13.97 -26.14
CA ALA A 159 -3.59 -15.27 -26.80
C ALA A 159 -3.93 -16.44 -25.86
N ALA A 160 -3.62 -16.30 -24.57
CA ALA A 160 -3.98 -17.28 -23.54
C ALA A 160 -5.41 -17.13 -23.00
N GLY A 161 -6.17 -16.11 -23.42
CA GLY A 161 -7.52 -15.85 -22.95
C GLY A 161 -7.61 -15.40 -21.49
N VAL A 162 -6.55 -14.77 -20.98
CA VAL A 162 -6.46 -14.29 -19.59
C VAL A 162 -6.16 -12.79 -19.53
N SER A 163 -6.36 -12.18 -18.37
CA SER A 163 -5.94 -10.79 -18.13
C SER A 163 -4.43 -10.70 -17.89
N ILE A 164 -3.86 -9.50 -17.97
CA ILE A 164 -2.43 -9.27 -17.67
C ILE A 164 -2.07 -9.64 -16.23
N THR A 165 -3.02 -9.56 -15.32
CA THR A 165 -2.83 -9.79 -13.89
C THR A 165 -2.99 -11.26 -13.46
N VAL A 166 -3.26 -12.16 -14.38
CA VAL A 166 -3.47 -13.59 -14.10
C VAL A 166 -2.30 -14.45 -14.57
#